data_2d558c85b600b279913aae6e37cf6920
#
_entry.id   2d558c85b600b279913aae6e37cf6920
#
_cell.length_a   1.000
_cell.length_b   1.000
_cell.length_c   1.000
_cell.angle_alpha   90.00
_cell.angle_beta   90.00
_cell.angle_gamma   90.00
#
_symmetry.space_group_name_H-M   'P 1'
#
loop_
_entity.id
_entity.type
_entity.pdbx_description
1 polymer ?
#
loop_
_entity_poly.entity_id
_entity_poly.type
_entity_poly.pdbx_seq_one_letter_code
_entity_poly.pdbx_strand_id
1 'polypeptide(L)'
;MISGLKGKLERLDVNLAEINVSGVIYEVNISFKSFEEIKTNLGKEVHLYIYHLINERTQKLFGFLNLRDKELFKLVRGLHGIGEMTALKILSFMSADELYRAVVNGDNSQLEKIPKVKG
;
A
#
# COMPACT_ATOMS: atom_id res chain seq x y z
N MET A 1 7.35 -7.78 -14.00
CA MET A 1 6.41 -7.37 -12.95
C MET A 1 7.07 -7.54 -11.59
N ILE A 2 7.10 -6.48 -10.79
CA ILE A 2 7.70 -6.53 -9.45
C ILE A 2 6.62 -6.93 -8.46
N SER A 3 6.80 -8.06 -7.77
CA SER A 3 5.84 -8.57 -6.80
C SER A 3 6.34 -8.51 -5.36
N GLY A 4 7.61 -8.26 -5.16
CA GLY A 4 8.19 -8.14 -3.83
C GLY A 4 9.56 -7.48 -3.87
N LEU A 5 9.93 -6.84 -2.77
CA LEU A 5 11.24 -6.24 -2.59
C LEU A 5 11.78 -6.63 -1.23
N LYS A 6 13.01 -7.12 -1.20
CA LYS A 6 13.76 -7.34 0.04
C LYS A 6 15.01 -6.50 -0.02
N GLY A 7 15.18 -5.60 0.92
CA GLY A 7 16.32 -4.74 0.92
C GLY A 7 16.35 -3.80 2.11
N LYS A 8 17.32 -2.91 2.10
CA LYS A 8 17.55 -1.96 3.17
C LYS A 8 16.61 -0.76 3.04
N LEU A 9 15.92 -0.41 4.13
CA LEU A 9 15.11 0.79 4.17
C LEU A 9 16.03 2.01 4.26
N GLU A 10 16.23 2.70 3.13
CA GLU A 10 17.16 3.82 3.03
C GLU A 10 16.55 5.13 3.49
N ARG A 11 15.31 5.39 3.11
CA ARG A 11 14.58 6.60 3.45
C ARG A 11 13.13 6.27 3.69
N LEU A 12 12.50 7.03 4.57
CA LEU A 12 11.11 6.81 4.93
C LEU A 12 10.41 8.14 5.15
N ASP A 13 9.28 8.29 4.50
CA ASP A 13 8.33 9.36 4.75
C ASP A 13 6.98 8.75 5.05
N VAL A 14 6.01 9.55 5.46
CA VAL A 14 4.69 9.08 5.91
C VAL A 14 4.01 8.15 4.90
N ASN A 15 4.14 8.45 3.61
CA ASN A 15 3.50 7.68 2.56
C ASN A 15 4.48 7.11 1.53
N LEU A 16 5.77 7.16 1.83
CA LEU A 16 6.78 6.78 0.84
C LEU A 16 7.98 6.13 1.52
N ALA A 17 8.45 5.03 0.94
CA ALA A 17 9.65 4.35 1.39
C ALA A 17 10.60 4.18 0.22
N GLU A 18 11.90 4.29 0.48
CA GLU A 18 12.94 3.97 -0.50
C GLU A 18 13.69 2.73 -0.04
N ILE A 19 13.67 1.69 -0.86
CA ILE A 19 14.24 0.39 -0.55
C ILE A 19 15.45 0.14 -1.44
N ASN A 20 16.60 -0.05 -0.83
CA ASN A 20 17.84 -0.35 -1.54
C ASN A 20 17.99 -1.87 -1.69
N VAL A 21 17.84 -2.35 -2.92
CA VAL A 21 18.01 -3.76 -3.25
C VAL A 21 19.26 -3.88 -4.10
N SER A 22 20.35 -4.27 -3.45
CA SER A 22 21.65 -4.48 -4.11
C SER A 22 22.12 -3.28 -4.92
N GLY A 23 21.88 -2.08 -4.40
CA GLY A 23 22.33 -0.83 -5.04
C GLY A 23 21.28 -0.13 -5.89
N VAL A 24 20.16 -0.80 -6.19
CA VAL A 24 19.02 -0.16 -6.87
C VAL A 24 18.03 0.29 -5.81
N ILE A 25 17.67 1.57 -5.83
CA ILE A 25 16.76 2.13 -4.83
C ILE A 25 15.39 2.32 -5.46
N TYR A 26 14.41 1.59 -4.91
CA TYR A 26 13.02 1.63 -5.38
C TYR A 26 12.21 2.55 -4.49
N GLU A 27 11.44 3.43 -5.11
CA GLU A 27 10.48 4.28 -4.42
C GLU A 27 9.14 3.55 -4.34
N VAL A 28 8.62 3.37 -3.13
CA VAL A 28 7.42 2.57 -2.87
C VAL A 28 6.41 3.40 -2.09
N ASN A 29 5.19 3.47 -2.61
CA ASN A 29 4.08 4.10 -1.89
C ASN A 29 3.59 3.16 -0.81
N ILE A 30 3.44 3.65 0.41
CA ILE A 30 3.00 2.85 1.55
C ILE A 30 1.85 3.54 2.29
N SER A 31 1.07 2.76 3.04
CA SER A 31 0.03 3.30 3.90
C SER A 31 0.64 3.92 5.15
N PHE A 32 -0.12 4.80 5.80
CA PHE A 32 0.28 5.35 7.10
C PHE A 32 0.49 4.23 8.13
N LYS A 33 -0.38 3.22 8.09
CA LYS A 33 -0.25 2.05 8.96
C LYS A 33 1.09 1.34 8.77
N SER A 34 1.50 1.13 7.52
CA SER A 34 2.80 0.53 7.22
C SER A 34 3.95 1.42 7.71
N PHE A 35 3.85 2.73 7.51
CA PHE A 35 4.84 3.68 8.01
C PHE A 35 5.03 3.53 9.53
N GLU A 36 3.93 3.50 10.28
CA GLU A 36 3.98 3.35 11.72
C GLU A 36 4.69 2.06 12.16
N GLU A 37 4.48 0.98 11.40
CA GLU A 37 5.08 -0.31 11.73
C GLU A 37 6.57 -0.39 11.41
N ILE A 38 7.03 0.28 10.35
CA ILE A 38 8.44 0.14 9.91
C ILE A 38 9.31 1.34 10.26
N LYS A 39 8.78 2.39 10.86
CA LYS A 39 9.58 3.60 11.13
C LYS A 39 10.79 3.35 12.03
N THR A 40 10.77 2.30 12.85
CA THR A 40 11.92 1.91 13.67
C THR A 40 12.93 1.05 12.93
N ASN A 41 12.64 0.69 11.69
CA ASN A 41 13.48 -0.19 10.88
C ASN A 41 14.35 0.57 9.88
N LEU A 42 14.43 1.89 10.00
CA LEU A 42 15.27 2.68 9.10
C LEU A 42 16.72 2.20 9.18
N GLY A 43 17.33 1.93 8.03
CA GLY A 43 18.67 1.37 7.94
C GLY A 43 18.73 -0.15 8.04
N LYS A 44 17.61 -0.81 8.29
CA LYS A 44 17.53 -2.27 8.42
C LYS A 44 16.85 -2.89 7.21
N GLU A 45 17.02 -4.21 7.06
CA GLU A 45 16.36 -4.93 5.97
C GLU A 45 14.86 -5.03 6.22
N VAL A 46 14.09 -4.79 5.17
CA VAL A 46 12.63 -4.96 5.18
C VAL A 46 12.21 -5.80 3.98
N HIS A 47 11.06 -6.45 4.10
CA HIS A 47 10.45 -7.19 3.01
C HIS A 47 9.07 -6.60 2.74
N LEU A 48 8.87 -6.06 1.55
CA LEU A 48 7.58 -5.52 1.14
C LEU A 48 6.99 -6.37 0.03
N TYR A 49 5.69 -6.67 0.15
CA TYR A 49 4.90 -7.26 -0.93
C TYR A 49 4.42 -6.11 -1.81
N ILE A 50 4.64 -6.23 -3.11
CA ILE A 50 4.48 -5.11 -4.03
C ILE A 50 3.31 -5.32 -4.99
N TYR A 51 2.50 -4.29 -5.13
CA TYR A 51 1.57 -4.13 -6.24
C TYR A 51 2.23 -3.17 -7.23
N HIS A 52 2.49 -3.65 -8.44
CA HIS A 52 3.18 -2.88 -9.47
C HIS A 52 2.16 -2.32 -10.46
N LEU A 53 1.87 -1.02 -10.34
CA LEU A 53 1.02 -0.33 -11.29
C LEU A 53 1.87 0.15 -12.46
N ILE A 54 1.54 -0.31 -13.66
CA ILE A 54 2.24 0.10 -14.86
C ILE A 54 1.23 0.31 -15.98
N ASN A 55 1.30 1.47 -16.64
CA ASN A 55 0.51 1.79 -17.81
C ASN A 55 1.31 2.79 -18.67
N GLU A 56 0.71 3.30 -19.75
CA GLU A 56 1.39 4.17 -20.69
C GLU A 56 1.91 5.47 -20.08
N ARG A 57 1.31 5.94 -18.98
CA ARG A 57 1.62 7.26 -18.41
C ARG A 57 2.36 7.18 -17.10
N THR A 58 2.28 6.07 -16.39
CA THR A 58 2.83 6.00 -15.05
C THR A 58 3.31 4.60 -14.70
N GLN A 59 4.25 4.56 -13.79
CA GLN A 59 4.73 3.35 -13.16
C GLN A 59 4.92 3.64 -11.69
N LYS A 60 4.18 2.93 -10.84
CA LYS A 60 4.23 3.12 -9.38
C LYS A 60 4.27 1.78 -8.67
N LEU A 61 4.97 1.76 -7.56
CA LEU A 61 5.01 0.60 -6.67
C LEU A 61 4.25 0.93 -5.40
N PHE A 62 3.41 -0.01 -4.97
CA PHE A 62 2.67 0.08 -3.71
C PHE A 62 3.11 -1.09 -2.84
N GLY A 63 3.55 -0.82 -1.61
CA GLY A 63 4.15 -1.82 -0.75
C GLY A 63 3.33 -2.13 0.48
N PHE A 64 3.35 -3.42 0.85
CA PHE A 64 2.59 -3.93 1.99
C PHE A 64 3.49 -4.85 2.82
N LEU A 65 3.27 -4.86 4.13
CA LEU A 65 4.10 -5.63 5.04
C LEU A 65 3.74 -7.12 5.07
N ASN A 66 2.56 -7.47 4.57
CA ASN A 66 2.12 -8.85 4.48
C ASN A 66 1.25 -9.05 3.25
N LEU A 67 1.08 -10.31 2.88
CA LEU A 67 0.33 -10.66 1.69
C LEU A 67 -1.17 -10.34 1.82
N ARG A 68 -1.72 -10.47 3.03
CA ARG A 68 -3.12 -10.19 3.29
C ARG A 68 -3.46 -8.74 2.94
N ASP A 69 -2.64 -7.80 3.35
CA ASP A 69 -2.85 -6.38 3.07
C ASP A 69 -2.76 -6.10 1.57
N LYS A 70 -1.83 -6.73 0.88
CA LYS A 70 -1.73 -6.61 -0.58
C LYS A 70 -3.00 -7.10 -1.26
N GLU A 71 -3.54 -8.25 -0.85
CA GLU A 71 -4.75 -8.81 -1.42
C GLU A 71 -5.97 -7.93 -1.13
N LEU A 72 -6.05 -7.37 0.09
CA LEU A 72 -7.12 -6.44 0.44
C LEU A 72 -7.06 -5.16 -0.39
N PHE A 73 -5.86 -4.64 -0.61
CA PHE A 73 -5.65 -3.48 -1.47
C PHE A 73 -6.19 -3.74 -2.87
N LYS A 74 -5.89 -4.90 -3.44
CA LYS A 74 -6.36 -5.28 -4.77
C LYS A 74 -7.89 -5.37 -4.82
N LEU A 75 -8.53 -5.92 -3.78
CA LEU A 75 -9.97 -6.00 -3.70
C LEU A 75 -10.61 -4.62 -3.62
N VAL A 76 -10.09 -3.75 -2.76
CA VAL A 76 -10.60 -2.38 -2.60
C VAL A 76 -10.42 -1.56 -3.86
N ARG A 77 -9.27 -1.67 -4.47
CA ARG A 77 -8.96 -0.96 -5.72
C ARG A 77 -9.88 -1.41 -6.86
N GLY A 78 -10.38 -2.65 -6.81
CA GLY A 78 -11.33 -3.17 -7.79
C GLY A 78 -12.74 -2.63 -7.65
N LEU A 79 -13.07 -1.92 -6.56
CA LEU A 79 -14.38 -1.34 -6.36
C LEU A 79 -14.54 -0.11 -7.26
N HIS A 80 -15.79 0.11 -7.70
CA HIS A 80 -16.08 1.23 -8.60
C HIS A 80 -15.72 2.59 -7.96
N GLY A 81 -14.98 3.40 -8.70
CA GLY A 81 -14.63 4.75 -8.28
C GLY A 81 -13.48 4.85 -7.29
N ILE A 82 -12.79 3.73 -7.00
CA ILE A 82 -11.66 3.73 -6.08
C ILE A 82 -10.38 3.46 -6.85
N GLY A 83 -9.49 4.45 -6.86
CA GLY A 83 -8.15 4.31 -7.42
C GLY A 83 -7.14 3.82 -6.40
N GLU A 84 -5.89 3.64 -6.84
CA GLU A 84 -4.82 3.06 -6.02
C GLU A 84 -4.49 3.90 -4.79
N MET A 85 -4.39 5.23 -4.93
CA MET A 85 -4.06 6.10 -3.79
C MET A 85 -5.18 6.12 -2.76
N THR A 86 -6.43 6.10 -3.21
CA THR A 86 -7.59 6.03 -2.31
C THR A 86 -7.64 4.69 -1.59
N ALA A 87 -7.38 3.60 -2.30
CA ALA A 87 -7.33 2.27 -1.69
C ALA A 87 -6.24 2.20 -0.61
N LEU A 88 -5.08 2.78 -0.88
CA LEU A 88 -3.99 2.82 0.10
C LEU A 88 -4.40 3.58 1.36
N LYS A 89 -5.10 4.70 1.19
CA LYS A 89 -5.61 5.50 2.29
C LYS A 89 -6.64 4.73 3.12
N ILE A 90 -7.54 4.01 2.46
CA ILE A 90 -8.54 3.19 3.13
C ILE A 90 -7.89 2.17 4.06
N LEU A 91 -6.81 1.53 3.63
CA LEU A 91 -6.07 0.57 4.44
C LEU A 91 -5.44 1.19 5.69
N SER A 92 -5.27 2.51 5.71
CA SER A 92 -4.75 3.22 6.88
C SER A 92 -5.81 3.50 7.94
N PHE A 93 -7.10 3.51 7.54
CA PHE A 93 -8.22 3.87 8.44
C PHE A 93 -9.04 2.69 8.91
N MET A 94 -8.96 1.55 8.24
CA MET A 94 -9.76 0.37 8.57
C MET A 94 -8.88 -0.82 8.89
N SER A 95 -9.29 -1.63 9.87
CA SER A 95 -8.62 -2.90 10.12
C SER A 95 -8.86 -3.86 8.96
N ALA A 96 -8.00 -4.87 8.83
CA ALA A 96 -8.15 -5.88 7.79
C ALA A 96 -9.50 -6.58 7.89
N ASP A 97 -9.97 -6.88 9.10
CA ASP A 97 -11.25 -7.56 9.31
C ASP A 97 -12.43 -6.69 8.92
N GLU A 98 -12.43 -5.41 9.32
CA GLU A 98 -13.49 -4.46 8.93
C GLU A 98 -13.56 -4.31 7.42
N LEU A 99 -12.40 -4.15 6.79
CA LEU A 99 -12.31 -3.96 5.35
C LEU A 99 -12.78 -5.19 4.59
N TYR A 100 -12.36 -6.37 5.05
CA TYR A 100 -12.77 -7.63 4.44
C TYR A 100 -14.29 -7.81 4.50
N ARG A 101 -14.90 -7.52 5.66
CA ARG A 101 -16.36 -7.59 5.80
C ARG A 101 -17.09 -6.63 4.88
N ALA A 102 -16.59 -5.39 4.77
CA ALA A 102 -17.19 -4.38 3.90
C ALA A 102 -17.16 -4.83 2.44
N VAL A 103 -16.06 -5.40 1.99
CA VAL A 103 -15.92 -5.86 0.60
C VAL A 103 -16.77 -7.08 0.34
N VAL A 104 -16.72 -8.08 1.23
CA VAL A 104 -17.45 -9.35 1.06
C VAL A 104 -18.95 -9.15 1.13
N ASN A 105 -19.43 -8.30 2.04
CA ASN A 105 -20.85 -8.05 2.24
C ASN A 105 -21.42 -7.00 1.28
N GLY A 106 -20.58 -6.39 0.46
CA GLY A 106 -21.00 -5.31 -0.44
C GLY A 106 -21.41 -4.05 0.29
N ASP A 107 -21.06 -3.91 1.57
CA ASP A 107 -21.39 -2.74 2.37
C ASP A 107 -20.29 -1.70 2.22
N ASN A 108 -20.54 -0.70 1.39
CA ASN A 108 -19.58 0.37 1.11
C ASN A 108 -19.80 1.59 2.02
N SER A 109 -20.74 1.53 2.96
CA SER A 109 -21.06 2.68 3.79
C SER A 109 -19.89 3.17 4.62
N GLN A 110 -19.05 2.26 5.13
CA GLN A 110 -17.86 2.63 5.89
C GLN A 110 -16.77 3.21 5.00
N LEU A 111 -16.67 2.72 3.76
CA LEU A 111 -15.68 3.23 2.80
C LEU A 111 -16.00 4.66 2.37
N GLU A 112 -17.28 5.00 2.29
CA GLU A 112 -17.75 6.34 1.91
C GLU A 112 -17.39 7.41 2.94
N LYS A 113 -17.17 7.03 4.19
CA LYS A 113 -16.81 7.93 5.27
C LYS A 113 -15.34 8.36 5.22
N ILE A 114 -14.53 7.69 4.41
CA ILE A 114 -13.10 7.99 4.29
C ILE A 114 -12.91 9.07 3.23
N PRO A 115 -12.19 10.17 3.55
CA PRO A 115 -11.97 11.22 2.58
C PRO A 115 -11.23 10.68 1.36
N LYS A 116 -11.75 10.95 0.16
CA LYS A 116 -11.13 10.52 -1.08
C LYS A 116 -9.94 11.40 -1.41
N VAL A 117 -8.88 10.78 -1.90
CA VAL A 117 -7.73 11.50 -2.42
C VAL A 117 -8.06 11.93 -3.85
N LYS A 118 -7.96 13.23 -4.09
CA LYS A 118 -8.07 13.76 -5.45
C LYS A 118 -6.74 13.48 -6.14
N GLY A 119 -6.78 12.71 -7.17
CA GLY A 119 -5.51 12.39 -7.82
C GLY A 119 -5.61 12.33 -9.30
#